data_2e4edbaa1102d1178bcdbce45f8f83e4
#
_entry.id   2e4edbaa1102d1178bcdbce45f8f83e4
#
_cell.length_a   1.000
_cell.length_b   1.000
_cell.length_c   1.000
_cell.angle_alpha   90.00
_cell.angle_beta   90.00
_cell.angle_gamma   90.00
#
_symmetry.space_group_name_H-M   'P 1'
#
loop_
_entity.id
_entity.type
_entity.pdbx_description
1 polymer ?
#
loop_
_entity_poly.entity_id
_entity_poly.type
_entity_poly.pdbx_seq_one_letter_code
_entity_poly.pdbx_strand_id
1 'polypeptide(L)'
;MIISKLLNQLIMKNLSEVTIFAQKLIVKKSVTPNDDGAVKLLKKKLSKIGFNNIDLPFGSKKNNDLILNLFSINKSKKLNNKTLCFAGHTDVVPEGDCKKWKYDPFLGKVSGGKLHGRGASDMKGAIAAWIMACDNILKKKKLNISLALLVTGDEEGVATNGTVKVVQYLKQKKIKIDHCIVGEPTNPNYIGEMIKVGRRGSLSFSIETIGKYGHVAYPHLAKNPVTSLIHICNKLNNLKLNLKAKNFPQTNLEVTSIDTGNPTSNVIPNSCKALINIRYNTRYNEKLLLKKIKASFSEVPCTVKLKIISSNKPFYTKSDKCLSLLEKSIYKVTKKKPTLSTTGGPSYARFI
;
A
#
# COMPACT_ATOMS: atom_id res chain seq x y z
N MET A 1 -42.87 -0.71 3.36
CA MET A 1 -42.05 -0.58 2.14
C MET A 1 -42.00 0.82 1.55
N ILE A 2 -43.14 1.54 1.40
CA ILE A 2 -43.20 2.90 0.84
C ILE A 2 -42.59 3.95 1.78
N ILE A 3 -42.83 3.89 3.09
CA ILE A 3 -42.27 4.83 4.09
C ILE A 3 -40.74 4.70 4.19
N SER A 4 -40.21 3.49 4.12
CA SER A 4 -38.74 3.30 4.13
C SER A 4 -38.08 3.84 2.85
N LYS A 5 -38.75 3.78 1.71
CA LYS A 5 -38.30 4.36 0.43
C LYS A 5 -38.30 5.89 0.47
N LEU A 6 -39.36 6.50 1.05
CA LEU A 6 -39.49 7.96 1.25
C LEU A 6 -38.44 8.48 2.26
N LEU A 7 -38.26 7.78 3.39
CA LEU A 7 -37.20 8.13 4.36
C LEU A 7 -35.78 8.06 3.75
N ASN A 8 -35.51 7.02 2.96
CA ASN A 8 -34.25 6.91 2.25
C ASN A 8 -34.07 8.02 1.20
N GLN A 9 -35.13 8.43 0.49
CA GLN A 9 -35.07 9.55 -0.44
C GLN A 9 -34.85 10.89 0.27
N LEU A 10 -35.45 11.14 1.44
CA LEU A 10 -35.24 12.33 2.26
C LEU A 10 -33.81 12.38 2.84
N ILE A 11 -33.28 11.25 3.31
CA ILE A 11 -31.89 11.13 3.81
C ILE A 11 -30.90 11.38 2.67
N MET A 12 -31.12 10.83 1.48
CA MET A 12 -30.28 11.02 0.30
C MET A 12 -30.31 12.47 -0.21
N LYS A 13 -31.40 13.22 0.00
CA LYS A 13 -31.54 14.63 -0.42
C LYS A 13 -30.60 15.58 0.36
N ASN A 14 -30.17 15.18 1.57
CA ASN A 14 -29.27 15.95 2.45
C ASN A 14 -27.80 15.51 2.40
N LEU A 15 -27.47 14.45 1.66
CA LEU A 15 -26.09 13.98 1.53
C LEU A 15 -25.38 14.67 0.37
N SER A 16 -24.08 14.99 0.55
CA SER A 16 -23.28 15.51 -0.54
C SER A 16 -23.10 14.47 -1.66
N GLU A 17 -22.95 14.93 -2.90
CA GLU A 17 -22.70 14.04 -4.05
C GLU A 17 -21.47 13.14 -3.86
N VAL A 18 -20.45 13.64 -3.16
CA VAL A 18 -19.26 12.86 -2.78
C VAL A 18 -19.66 11.67 -1.92
N THR A 19 -20.45 11.91 -0.87
CA THR A 19 -20.92 10.86 0.06
C THR A 19 -21.74 9.81 -0.67
N ILE A 20 -22.68 10.24 -1.52
CA ILE A 20 -23.53 9.34 -2.32
C ILE A 20 -22.67 8.46 -3.25
N PHE A 21 -21.66 9.05 -3.88
CA PHE A 21 -20.78 8.28 -4.79
C PHE A 21 -19.87 7.32 -4.01
N ALA A 22 -19.33 7.75 -2.86
CA ALA A 22 -18.56 6.89 -1.96
C ALA A 22 -19.37 5.70 -1.46
N GLN A 23 -20.66 5.92 -1.06
CA GLN A 23 -21.58 4.83 -0.68
C GLN A 23 -21.71 3.79 -1.81
N LYS A 24 -21.93 4.24 -3.05
CA LYS A 24 -22.02 3.33 -4.22
C LYS A 24 -20.75 2.51 -4.43
N LEU A 25 -19.57 3.06 -4.12
CA LEU A 25 -18.30 2.33 -4.19
C LEU A 25 -18.15 1.34 -3.02
N ILE A 26 -18.57 1.71 -1.80
CA ILE A 26 -18.48 0.85 -0.62
C ILE A 26 -19.37 -0.39 -0.76
N VAL A 27 -20.57 -0.24 -1.32
CA VAL A 27 -21.49 -1.36 -1.60
C VAL A 27 -20.84 -2.41 -2.53
N LYS A 28 -19.83 -2.02 -3.30
CA LYS A 28 -19.06 -2.98 -4.11
C LYS A 28 -18.11 -3.76 -3.21
N LYS A 29 -18.39 -5.04 -3.00
CA LYS A 29 -17.60 -5.96 -2.18
C LYS A 29 -16.37 -6.43 -2.95
N SER A 30 -15.49 -5.47 -3.26
CA SER A 30 -14.29 -5.68 -4.07
C SER A 30 -13.11 -6.20 -3.24
N VAL A 31 -13.28 -7.35 -2.60
CA VAL A 31 -12.18 -8.07 -1.94
C VAL A 31 -11.35 -8.78 -2.99
N THR A 32 -10.05 -8.47 -3.07
CA THR A 32 -9.12 -9.01 -4.09
C THR A 32 -9.22 -10.53 -4.21
N PRO A 33 -9.32 -11.10 -5.42
CA PRO A 33 -9.20 -10.47 -6.75
C PRO A 33 -10.52 -9.95 -7.34
N ASN A 34 -11.63 -10.02 -6.60
CA ASN A 34 -12.95 -9.65 -7.10
C ASN A 34 -13.13 -8.13 -7.17
N ASP A 35 -13.63 -7.63 -8.32
CA ASP A 35 -13.95 -6.21 -8.51
C ASP A 35 -15.39 -5.84 -8.11
N ASP A 36 -16.30 -6.78 -8.14
CA ASP A 36 -17.74 -6.59 -7.90
C ASP A 36 -18.38 -5.40 -8.67
N GLY A 37 -17.80 -5.03 -9.81
CA GLY A 37 -18.27 -3.95 -10.65
C GLY A 37 -17.86 -2.55 -10.20
N ALA A 38 -16.87 -2.42 -9.31
CA ALA A 38 -16.32 -1.13 -8.89
C ALA A 38 -15.71 -0.37 -10.07
N VAL A 39 -14.90 -1.01 -10.89
CA VAL A 39 -14.31 -0.42 -12.11
C VAL A 39 -15.40 0.03 -13.09
N LYS A 40 -16.44 -0.77 -13.30
CA LYS A 40 -17.59 -0.41 -14.16
C LYS A 40 -18.31 0.85 -13.66
N LEU A 41 -18.49 0.97 -12.34
CA LEU A 41 -19.09 2.14 -11.71
C LEU A 41 -18.24 3.40 -11.92
N LEU A 42 -16.92 3.29 -11.74
CA LEU A 42 -15.98 4.38 -11.97
C LEU A 42 -16.00 4.83 -13.43
N LYS A 43 -15.90 3.90 -14.38
CA LYS A 43 -15.96 4.20 -15.83
C LYS A 43 -17.21 4.97 -16.19
N LYS A 44 -18.38 4.52 -15.70
CA LYS A 44 -19.66 5.20 -15.98
C LYS A 44 -19.65 6.66 -15.52
N LYS A 45 -19.11 6.96 -14.33
CA LYS A 45 -19.02 8.34 -13.82
C LYS A 45 -17.96 9.14 -14.58
N LEU A 46 -16.79 8.57 -14.84
CA LEU A 46 -15.68 9.23 -15.53
C LEU A 46 -16.02 9.58 -16.98
N SER A 47 -16.67 8.67 -17.72
CA SER A 47 -17.13 8.95 -19.07
C SER A 47 -18.09 10.16 -19.11
N LYS A 48 -19.01 10.25 -18.13
CA LYS A 48 -19.97 11.37 -18.04
C LYS A 48 -19.30 12.74 -17.85
N ILE A 49 -18.11 12.76 -17.25
CA ILE A 49 -17.35 13.99 -17.01
C ILE A 49 -16.18 14.18 -18.01
N GLY A 50 -16.22 13.44 -19.13
CA GLY A 50 -15.32 13.63 -20.26
C GLY A 50 -13.95 12.97 -20.13
N PHE A 51 -13.82 11.90 -19.34
CA PHE A 51 -12.59 11.09 -19.32
C PHE A 51 -12.67 9.95 -20.34
N ASN A 52 -11.57 9.72 -21.04
CA ASN A 52 -11.34 8.51 -21.83
C ASN A 52 -10.82 7.41 -20.90
N ASN A 53 -11.45 6.25 -20.93
CA ASN A 53 -11.16 5.12 -20.05
C ASN A 53 -10.40 4.02 -20.81
N ILE A 54 -9.39 3.44 -20.17
CA ILE A 54 -8.60 2.31 -20.67
C ILE A 54 -8.70 1.21 -19.63
N ASP A 55 -9.35 0.11 -20.00
CA ASP A 55 -9.41 -1.10 -19.17
C ASP A 55 -8.09 -1.85 -19.23
N LEU A 56 -7.55 -2.20 -18.09
CA LEU A 56 -6.25 -2.83 -17.95
C LEU A 56 -6.36 -4.10 -17.08
N PRO A 57 -6.98 -5.18 -17.61
CA PRO A 57 -7.01 -6.46 -16.93
C PRO A 57 -5.63 -7.12 -17.00
N PHE A 58 -5.12 -7.58 -15.86
CA PHE A 58 -3.89 -8.35 -15.76
C PHE A 58 -4.12 -9.60 -14.93
N GLY A 59 -3.37 -10.67 -15.22
CA GLY A 59 -3.59 -11.98 -14.64
C GLY A 59 -4.52 -12.85 -15.49
N SER A 60 -5.04 -13.92 -14.92
CA SER A 60 -5.84 -14.94 -15.62
C SER A 60 -6.97 -15.45 -14.73
N LYS A 61 -8.16 -15.63 -15.29
CA LYS A 61 -9.27 -16.32 -14.60
C LYS A 61 -8.90 -17.75 -14.22
N LYS A 62 -8.11 -18.44 -15.06
CA LYS A 62 -7.68 -19.81 -14.80
C LYS A 62 -6.86 -19.93 -13.51
N ASN A 63 -6.04 -18.92 -13.22
CA ASN A 63 -5.20 -18.90 -12.02
C ASN A 63 -5.89 -18.20 -10.84
N ASN A 64 -7.12 -17.74 -11.00
CA ASN A 64 -7.86 -16.94 -10.03
C ASN A 64 -7.08 -15.68 -9.56
N ASP A 65 -6.29 -15.07 -10.46
CA ASP A 65 -5.47 -13.87 -10.20
C ASP A 65 -5.76 -12.73 -11.18
N LEU A 66 -6.90 -12.82 -11.91
CA LEU A 66 -7.33 -11.74 -12.81
C LEU A 66 -7.74 -10.51 -12.03
N ILE A 67 -6.99 -9.44 -12.23
CA ILE A 67 -7.23 -8.13 -11.61
C ILE A 67 -7.73 -7.14 -12.65
N LEU A 68 -8.81 -6.44 -12.34
CA LEU A 68 -9.30 -5.33 -13.14
C LEU A 68 -8.67 -4.04 -12.64
N ASN A 69 -7.97 -3.35 -13.54
CA ASN A 69 -7.43 -2.02 -13.28
C ASN A 69 -7.99 -1.04 -14.31
N LEU A 70 -7.93 0.24 -13.97
CA LEU A 70 -8.46 1.31 -14.81
C LEU A 70 -7.45 2.45 -14.90
N PHE A 71 -7.16 2.90 -16.10
CA PHE A 71 -6.54 4.20 -16.33
C PHE A 71 -7.51 5.09 -17.08
N SER A 72 -7.78 6.28 -16.56
CA SER A 72 -8.69 7.24 -17.16
C SER A 72 -8.03 8.59 -17.29
N ILE A 73 -8.24 9.28 -18.40
CA ILE A 73 -7.62 10.58 -18.65
C ILE A 73 -8.58 11.55 -19.33
N ASN A 74 -8.67 12.76 -18.81
CA ASN A 74 -9.23 13.93 -19.48
C ASN A 74 -8.06 14.77 -19.99
N LYS A 75 -7.78 14.66 -21.32
CA LYS A 75 -6.65 15.34 -21.96
C LYS A 75 -6.96 16.81 -22.20
N SER A 76 -6.06 17.69 -21.76
CA SER A 76 -6.07 19.09 -22.20
C SER A 76 -5.75 19.21 -23.69
N LYS A 77 -6.39 20.17 -24.35
CA LYS A 77 -6.10 20.48 -25.75
C LYS A 77 -4.83 21.32 -25.94
N LYS A 78 -4.23 21.84 -24.86
CA LYS A 78 -3.02 22.64 -24.90
C LYS A 78 -1.81 21.78 -25.25
N LEU A 79 -0.97 22.19 -26.18
CA LEU A 79 0.29 21.55 -26.49
C LEU A 79 1.22 21.56 -25.27
N ASN A 80 2.02 20.49 -25.08
CA ASN A 80 2.98 20.36 -24.00
C ASN A 80 2.35 20.51 -22.59
N ASN A 81 1.10 20.11 -22.42
CA ASN A 81 0.44 20.15 -21.13
C ASN A 81 1.02 19.09 -20.16
N LYS A 82 0.99 19.41 -18.87
CA LYS A 82 1.33 18.46 -17.79
C LYS A 82 0.13 17.60 -17.43
N THR A 83 0.39 16.37 -16.99
CA THR A 83 -0.62 15.45 -16.49
C THR A 83 -0.51 15.33 -14.98
N LEU A 84 -1.58 15.72 -14.27
CA LEU A 84 -1.78 15.43 -12.86
C LEU A 84 -2.63 14.16 -12.72
N CYS A 85 -2.05 13.13 -12.16
CA CYS A 85 -2.71 11.86 -11.88
C CYS A 85 -3.09 11.76 -10.41
N PHE A 86 -4.26 11.19 -10.13
CA PHE A 86 -4.57 10.63 -8.83
C PHE A 86 -4.48 9.11 -8.93
N ALA A 87 -3.80 8.49 -7.98
CA ALA A 87 -3.71 7.04 -7.91
C ALA A 87 -4.42 6.53 -6.64
N GLY A 88 -5.15 5.43 -6.81
CA GLY A 88 -5.87 4.77 -5.76
C GLY A 88 -6.17 3.32 -6.07
N HIS A 89 -6.81 2.63 -5.13
CA HIS A 89 -7.27 1.25 -5.29
C HIS A 89 -8.75 1.11 -4.92
N THR A 90 -9.44 0.19 -5.59
CA THR A 90 -10.84 -0.14 -5.27
C THR A 90 -10.96 -1.42 -4.48
N ASP A 91 -9.95 -2.24 -4.49
CA ASP A 91 -9.91 -3.45 -3.67
C ASP A 91 -9.83 -3.11 -2.18
N VAL A 92 -10.25 -4.05 -1.37
CA VAL A 92 -10.30 -3.93 0.07
C VAL A 92 -9.88 -5.25 0.72
N VAL A 93 -9.31 -5.18 1.93
CA VAL A 93 -9.11 -6.37 2.75
C VAL A 93 -10.45 -6.99 3.16
N PRO A 94 -10.49 -8.30 3.45
CA PRO A 94 -11.70 -8.96 3.98
C PRO A 94 -12.25 -8.23 5.20
N GLU A 95 -13.55 -8.31 5.38
CA GLU A 95 -14.28 -7.67 6.48
C GLU A 95 -13.89 -8.15 7.87
N GLY A 96 -13.35 -9.39 7.98
CA GLY A 96 -13.07 -10.05 9.24
C GLY A 96 -14.36 -10.50 9.96
N ASP A 97 -14.36 -10.44 11.29
CA ASP A 97 -15.53 -10.82 12.09
C ASP A 97 -16.64 -9.77 11.98
N CYS A 98 -17.69 -10.08 11.21
CA CYS A 98 -18.83 -9.18 10.98
C CYS A 98 -19.58 -8.81 12.26
N LYS A 99 -19.51 -9.61 13.33
CA LYS A 99 -20.15 -9.32 14.63
C LYS A 99 -19.52 -8.11 15.33
N LYS A 100 -18.28 -7.76 14.99
CA LYS A 100 -17.58 -6.58 15.52
C LYS A 100 -17.90 -5.28 14.81
N TRP A 101 -18.64 -5.32 13.71
CA TRP A 101 -19.06 -4.14 12.98
C TRP A 101 -20.37 -3.59 13.54
N LYS A 102 -20.42 -2.28 13.77
CA LYS A 102 -21.67 -1.59 14.19
C LYS A 102 -22.74 -1.62 13.11
N TYR A 103 -22.34 -1.62 11.84
CA TYR A 103 -23.19 -1.71 10.65
C TYR A 103 -22.55 -2.69 9.68
N ASP A 104 -23.31 -3.28 8.78
CA ASP A 104 -22.77 -4.11 7.71
C ASP A 104 -21.63 -3.38 6.99
N PRO A 105 -20.42 -4.00 6.87
CA PRO A 105 -19.24 -3.37 6.30
C PRO A 105 -19.40 -2.92 4.85
N PHE A 106 -20.36 -3.47 4.11
CA PHE A 106 -20.61 -3.11 2.71
C PHE A 106 -21.93 -2.36 2.48
N LEU A 107 -22.59 -1.91 3.54
CA LEU A 107 -23.82 -1.12 3.44
C LEU A 107 -23.56 0.35 3.07
N GLY A 108 -22.38 0.89 3.36
CA GLY A 108 -22.10 2.32 3.18
C GLY A 108 -23.00 3.21 4.03
N LYS A 109 -23.24 2.82 5.30
CA LYS A 109 -24.14 3.54 6.20
C LYS A 109 -23.62 4.91 6.55
N VAL A 110 -24.44 5.95 6.41
CA VAL A 110 -24.16 7.28 6.98
C VAL A 110 -24.90 7.43 8.30
N SER A 111 -24.17 7.72 9.36
CA SER A 111 -24.71 7.92 10.70
C SER A 111 -23.77 8.80 11.53
N GLY A 112 -24.31 9.73 12.32
CA GLY A 112 -23.51 10.65 13.16
C GLY A 112 -22.49 11.47 12.36
N GLY A 113 -22.82 11.90 11.15
CA GLY A 113 -21.91 12.66 10.27
C GLY A 113 -20.75 11.87 9.69
N LYS A 114 -20.75 10.52 9.84
CA LYS A 114 -19.69 9.62 9.37
C LYS A 114 -20.24 8.63 8.35
N LEU A 115 -19.41 8.32 7.35
CA LEU A 115 -19.65 7.23 6.40
C LEU A 115 -18.95 5.97 6.92
N HIS A 116 -19.75 4.96 7.23
CA HIS A 116 -19.30 3.67 7.78
C HIS A 116 -19.23 2.63 6.67
N GLY A 117 -18.15 1.85 6.63
CA GLY A 117 -17.99 0.72 5.73
C GLY A 117 -16.56 0.37 5.43
N ARG A 118 -16.31 -0.86 4.98
CA ARG A 118 -15.00 -1.33 4.52
C ARG A 118 -14.61 -0.53 3.27
N GLY A 119 -13.38 0.02 3.26
CA GLY A 119 -12.90 0.87 2.18
C GLY A 119 -13.38 2.33 2.26
N ALA A 120 -14.12 2.76 3.29
CA ALA A 120 -14.53 4.15 3.44
C ALA A 120 -13.33 5.09 3.57
N SER A 121 -12.38 4.76 4.44
CA SER A 121 -11.12 5.49 4.62
C SER A 121 -10.03 5.02 3.67
N ASP A 122 -9.96 3.74 3.40
CA ASP A 122 -8.94 3.07 2.60
C ASP A 122 -9.61 2.29 1.46
N MET A 123 -9.68 2.86 0.20
CA MET A 123 -9.58 4.33 0.00
C MET A 123 -10.65 4.83 -0.98
N LYS A 124 -11.83 4.15 -1.00
CA LYS A 124 -12.96 4.48 -1.90
C LYS A 124 -13.49 5.90 -1.67
N GLY A 125 -13.43 6.41 -0.42
CA GLY A 125 -13.80 7.78 -0.09
C GLY A 125 -12.91 8.81 -0.78
N ALA A 126 -11.60 8.59 -0.80
CA ALA A 126 -10.64 9.47 -1.46
C ALA A 126 -10.83 9.47 -2.99
N ILE A 127 -11.10 8.29 -3.59
CA ILE A 127 -11.42 8.17 -5.03
C ILE A 127 -12.70 8.97 -5.36
N ALA A 128 -13.74 8.84 -4.55
CA ALA A 128 -14.98 9.58 -4.73
C ALA A 128 -14.75 11.10 -4.65
N ALA A 129 -13.98 11.55 -3.67
CA ALA A 129 -13.63 12.96 -3.49
C ALA A 129 -12.87 13.53 -4.70
N TRP A 130 -11.87 12.79 -5.22
CA TRP A 130 -11.12 13.19 -6.41
C TRP A 130 -12.03 13.32 -7.65
N ILE A 131 -12.87 12.32 -7.92
CA ILE A 131 -13.76 12.31 -9.10
C ILE A 131 -14.75 13.48 -9.03
N MET A 132 -15.31 13.76 -7.85
CA MET A 132 -16.25 14.88 -7.69
C MET A 132 -15.54 16.23 -7.78
N ALA A 133 -14.28 16.35 -7.31
CA ALA A 133 -13.46 17.54 -7.51
C ALA A 133 -13.19 17.78 -9.02
N CYS A 134 -12.89 16.71 -9.78
CA CYS A 134 -12.74 16.79 -11.24
C CYS A 134 -14.04 17.23 -11.91
N ASP A 135 -15.19 16.65 -11.56
CA ASP A 135 -16.50 17.03 -12.09
C ASP A 135 -16.78 18.54 -11.87
N ASN A 136 -16.57 19.00 -10.63
CA ASN A 136 -16.79 20.39 -10.28
C ASN A 136 -15.88 21.38 -11.01
N ILE A 137 -14.61 21.06 -11.21
CA ILE A 137 -13.67 21.97 -11.86
C ILE A 137 -13.86 21.99 -13.39
N LEU A 138 -14.13 20.82 -13.99
CA LEU A 138 -14.35 20.70 -15.44
C LEU A 138 -15.63 21.39 -15.91
N LYS A 139 -16.66 21.45 -15.07
CA LYS A 139 -17.88 22.26 -15.34
C LYS A 139 -17.61 23.77 -15.35
N LYS A 140 -16.65 24.23 -14.58
CA LYS A 140 -16.38 25.66 -14.36
C LYS A 140 -15.29 26.22 -15.26
N LYS A 141 -14.29 25.42 -15.67
CA LYS A 141 -13.09 25.88 -16.37
C LYS A 141 -12.55 24.88 -17.38
N LYS A 142 -12.06 25.39 -18.52
CA LYS A 142 -11.12 24.63 -19.38
C LYS A 142 -9.75 24.61 -18.70
N LEU A 143 -9.17 23.43 -18.50
CA LEU A 143 -7.88 23.29 -17.85
C LEU A 143 -6.73 23.28 -18.87
N ASN A 144 -5.60 23.88 -18.49
CA ASN A 144 -4.35 23.82 -19.24
C ASN A 144 -3.48 22.61 -18.86
N ILE A 145 -4.02 21.70 -18.06
CA ILE A 145 -3.38 20.44 -17.65
C ILE A 145 -4.34 19.27 -17.93
N SER A 146 -3.77 18.12 -18.17
CA SER A 146 -4.54 16.87 -18.23
C SER A 146 -4.78 16.35 -16.83
N LEU A 147 -5.99 15.82 -16.57
CA LEU A 147 -6.32 15.10 -15.32
C LEU A 147 -6.37 13.62 -15.61
N ALA A 148 -5.75 12.82 -14.77
CA ALA A 148 -5.78 11.37 -14.89
C ALA A 148 -6.16 10.69 -13.58
N LEU A 149 -6.75 9.52 -13.69
CA LEU A 149 -7.05 8.61 -12.57
C LEU A 149 -6.46 7.24 -12.91
N LEU A 150 -5.63 6.70 -12.01
CA LEU A 150 -5.14 5.34 -12.04
C LEU A 150 -5.78 4.60 -10.86
N VAL A 151 -6.50 3.52 -11.15
CA VAL A 151 -7.11 2.68 -10.12
C VAL A 151 -6.64 1.25 -10.31
N THR A 152 -6.17 0.65 -9.23
CA THR A 152 -5.83 -0.77 -9.16
C THR A 152 -6.85 -1.55 -8.35
N GLY A 153 -6.97 -2.85 -8.62
CA GLY A 153 -7.72 -3.82 -7.83
C GLY A 153 -6.83 -4.83 -7.09
N ASP A 154 -5.53 -4.54 -6.94
CA ASP A 154 -4.54 -5.42 -6.28
C ASP A 154 -3.51 -4.59 -5.50
N GLU A 155 -3.98 -3.73 -4.60
CA GLU A 155 -3.12 -3.04 -3.64
C GLU A 155 -3.06 -3.81 -2.32
N GLU A 156 -4.19 -4.28 -1.86
CA GLU A 156 -4.40 -5.00 -0.60
C GLU A 156 -4.09 -6.51 -0.73
N GLY A 157 -3.85 -6.98 -1.95
CA GLY A 157 -3.49 -8.36 -2.25
C GLY A 157 -1.98 -8.58 -2.40
N VAL A 158 -1.61 -9.39 -3.41
CA VAL A 158 -0.20 -9.73 -3.71
C VAL A 158 0.54 -8.57 -4.39
N ALA A 159 -0.18 -7.60 -4.93
CA ALA A 159 0.31 -6.41 -5.62
C ALA A 159 1.19 -6.72 -6.88
N THR A 160 0.92 -7.83 -7.57
CA THR A 160 1.65 -8.25 -8.77
C THR A 160 0.95 -7.87 -10.06
N ASN A 161 -0.39 -7.88 -10.06
CA ASN A 161 -1.24 -7.59 -11.22
C ASN A 161 -1.90 -6.19 -11.15
N GLY A 162 -1.49 -5.37 -10.19
CA GLY A 162 -2.01 -4.01 -9.95
C GLY A 162 -1.15 -2.90 -10.55
N THR A 163 -0.86 -1.88 -9.76
CA THR A 163 -0.18 -0.64 -10.15
C THR A 163 1.10 -0.85 -10.96
N VAL A 164 1.92 -1.84 -10.60
CA VAL A 164 3.17 -2.12 -11.32
C VAL A 164 2.92 -2.43 -12.80
N LYS A 165 1.90 -3.24 -13.11
CA LYS A 165 1.53 -3.59 -14.50
C LYS A 165 0.92 -2.41 -15.24
N VAL A 166 0.07 -1.63 -14.56
CA VAL A 166 -0.50 -0.40 -15.14
C VAL A 166 0.62 0.58 -15.51
N VAL A 167 1.58 0.84 -14.64
CA VAL A 167 2.70 1.74 -14.93
C VAL A 167 3.59 1.22 -16.06
N GLN A 168 3.83 -0.09 -16.14
CA GLN A 168 4.54 -0.71 -17.26
C GLN A 168 3.79 -0.46 -18.59
N TYR A 169 2.48 -0.67 -18.62
CA TYR A 169 1.65 -0.38 -19.78
C TYR A 169 1.73 1.10 -20.20
N LEU A 170 1.59 2.03 -19.25
CA LEU A 170 1.66 3.46 -19.54
C LEU A 170 3.02 3.85 -20.15
N LYS A 171 4.13 3.29 -19.64
CA LYS A 171 5.47 3.48 -20.20
C LYS A 171 5.57 2.95 -21.64
N GLN A 172 5.08 1.75 -21.92
CA GLN A 172 5.06 1.17 -23.26
C GLN A 172 4.24 2.02 -24.26
N LYS A 173 3.11 2.58 -23.79
CA LYS A 173 2.26 3.48 -24.60
C LYS A 173 2.74 4.92 -24.61
N LYS A 174 3.89 5.23 -24.01
CA LYS A 174 4.46 6.58 -23.90
C LYS A 174 3.48 7.61 -23.29
N ILE A 175 2.60 7.14 -22.39
CA ILE A 175 1.68 7.99 -21.63
C ILE A 175 2.44 8.51 -20.41
N LYS A 176 2.68 9.82 -20.38
CA LYS A 176 3.45 10.47 -19.33
C LYS A 176 2.55 10.97 -18.21
N ILE A 177 2.91 10.67 -16.98
CA ILE A 177 2.40 11.27 -15.74
C ILE A 177 3.50 12.21 -15.22
N ASP A 178 3.21 13.50 -15.09
CA ASP A 178 4.18 14.49 -14.57
C ASP A 178 4.15 14.58 -13.05
N HIS A 179 2.96 14.48 -12.47
CA HIS A 179 2.76 14.50 -11.02
C HIS A 179 1.66 13.50 -10.65
N CYS A 180 1.84 12.84 -9.50
CA CYS A 180 0.85 11.91 -8.97
C CYS A 180 0.55 12.20 -7.51
N ILE A 181 -0.74 12.25 -7.17
CA ILE A 181 -1.24 12.28 -5.81
C ILE A 181 -1.79 10.89 -5.51
N VAL A 182 -1.28 10.25 -4.46
CA VAL A 182 -1.77 8.97 -3.97
C VAL A 182 -2.70 9.22 -2.79
N GLY A 183 -3.96 8.79 -2.91
CA GLY A 183 -5.04 9.17 -2.00
C GLY A 183 -5.15 8.33 -0.73
N GLU A 184 -4.09 7.70 -0.29
CA GLU A 184 -4.03 6.86 0.91
C GLU A 184 -4.32 7.61 2.21
N PRO A 185 -4.91 6.96 3.24
CA PRO A 185 -5.15 7.56 4.54
C PRO A 185 -3.84 7.71 5.31
N THR A 186 -3.28 8.93 5.32
CA THR A 186 -1.96 9.21 5.91
C THR A 186 -2.00 10.15 7.11
N ASN A 187 -3.19 10.60 7.51
CA ASN A 187 -3.37 11.61 8.55
C ASN A 187 -3.84 10.93 9.86
N PRO A 188 -3.00 10.84 10.91
CA PRO A 188 -3.35 10.12 12.13
C PRO A 188 -4.39 10.85 13.00
N ASN A 189 -4.34 12.19 13.10
CA ASN A 189 -5.16 12.93 14.05
C ASN A 189 -6.22 13.82 13.38
N TYR A 190 -5.88 14.51 12.28
CA TYR A 190 -6.80 15.40 11.56
C TYR A 190 -6.49 15.47 10.07
N ILE A 191 -7.49 15.81 9.28
CA ILE A 191 -7.37 15.89 7.80
C ILE A 191 -6.32 16.96 7.43
N GLY A 192 -5.40 16.57 6.52
CA GLY A 192 -4.35 17.44 6.02
C GLY A 192 -3.16 17.62 6.97
N GLU A 193 -3.04 16.79 8.01
CA GLU A 193 -1.91 16.83 8.93
C GLU A 193 -0.59 16.47 8.27
N MET A 194 -0.61 15.54 7.29
CA MET A 194 0.61 14.96 6.78
C MET A 194 0.56 14.67 5.27
N ILE A 195 1.65 15.03 4.60
CA ILE A 195 1.92 14.59 3.22
C ILE A 195 3.09 13.60 3.25
N LYS A 196 2.88 12.41 2.70
CA LYS A 196 3.95 11.44 2.53
C LYS A 196 4.73 11.76 1.25
N VAL A 197 5.97 12.17 1.40
CA VAL A 197 6.89 12.50 0.31
C VAL A 197 7.91 11.40 0.02
N GLY A 198 7.77 10.27 0.65
CA GLY A 198 8.62 9.10 0.46
C GLY A 198 8.29 7.99 1.44
N ARG A 199 8.93 6.86 1.26
CA ARG A 199 8.82 5.69 2.14
C ARG A 199 10.18 5.04 2.29
N ARG A 200 10.44 4.47 3.48
CA ARG A 200 11.57 3.57 3.66
C ARG A 200 11.38 2.33 2.81
N GLY A 201 12.50 1.73 2.40
CA GLY A 201 12.50 0.39 1.85
C GLY A 201 12.14 -0.65 2.92
N SER A 202 11.79 -1.84 2.46
CA SER A 202 11.50 -2.99 3.32
C SER A 202 12.15 -4.22 2.71
N LEU A 203 12.98 -4.91 3.49
CA LEU A 203 13.56 -6.20 3.13
C LEU A 203 13.13 -7.23 4.17
N SER A 204 12.28 -8.17 3.75
CA SER A 204 11.88 -9.32 4.58
C SER A 204 12.62 -10.55 4.10
N PHE A 205 13.19 -11.30 5.03
CA PHE A 205 13.92 -12.53 4.73
C PHE A 205 13.82 -13.52 5.87
N SER A 206 14.06 -14.79 5.59
CA SER A 206 14.26 -15.81 6.59
C SER A 206 15.69 -16.28 6.61
N ILE A 207 16.16 -16.61 7.81
CA ILE A 207 17.40 -17.34 8.04
C ILE A 207 17.01 -18.69 8.62
N GLU A 208 17.54 -19.76 8.06
CA GLU A 208 17.42 -21.12 8.56
C GLU A 208 18.80 -21.65 8.85
N THR A 209 19.01 -22.10 10.07
CA THR A 209 20.20 -22.86 10.48
C THR A 209 19.87 -24.33 10.48
N ILE A 210 20.71 -25.14 9.81
CA ILE A 210 20.54 -26.59 9.69
C ILE A 210 21.73 -27.24 10.38
N GLY A 211 21.42 -28.03 11.42
CA GLY A 211 22.39 -28.73 12.24
C GLY A 211 22.26 -30.24 12.13
N LYS A 212 22.57 -30.91 13.21
CA LYS A 212 22.40 -32.34 13.38
C LYS A 212 21.65 -32.57 14.70
N TYR A 213 20.52 -33.22 14.63
CA TYR A 213 19.73 -33.54 15.82
C TYR A 213 20.49 -34.51 16.74
N GLY A 214 20.12 -34.51 18.01
CA GLY A 214 20.69 -35.45 19.00
C GLY A 214 20.03 -35.30 20.36
N HIS A 215 20.40 -36.20 21.28
CA HIS A 215 19.94 -36.14 22.66
C HIS A 215 20.72 -35.08 23.44
N VAL A 216 20.07 -34.26 24.26
CA VAL A 216 20.71 -33.17 25.01
C VAL A 216 21.81 -33.66 25.97
N ALA A 217 21.76 -34.93 26.41
CA ALA A 217 22.80 -35.52 27.23
C ALA A 217 24.12 -35.81 26.47
N TYR A 218 24.06 -35.80 25.13
CA TYR A 218 25.24 -36.10 24.26
C TYR A 218 25.44 -34.99 23.24
N PRO A 219 25.64 -33.72 23.66
CA PRO A 219 25.69 -32.58 22.76
C PRO A 219 26.85 -32.63 21.79
N HIS A 220 27.93 -33.34 22.12
CA HIS A 220 29.08 -33.53 21.24
C HIS A 220 28.82 -34.37 19.99
N LEU A 221 27.71 -35.15 19.96
CA LEU A 221 27.28 -35.93 18.80
C LEU A 221 26.29 -35.14 17.90
N ALA A 222 25.86 -33.97 18.35
CA ALA A 222 24.89 -33.11 17.65
C ALA A 222 25.55 -31.82 17.13
N LYS A 223 24.81 -31.06 16.30
CA LYS A 223 25.10 -29.67 15.97
C LYS A 223 23.84 -28.87 16.20
N ASN A 224 23.82 -28.06 17.26
CA ASN A 224 22.62 -27.34 17.67
C ASN A 224 22.33 -26.13 16.78
N PRO A 225 21.27 -26.15 15.94
CA PRO A 225 20.92 -25.04 15.08
C PRO A 225 20.32 -23.85 15.86
N VAL A 226 19.72 -24.10 17.01
CA VAL A 226 19.13 -23.04 17.86
C VAL A 226 20.24 -22.11 18.37
N THR A 227 21.31 -22.66 18.93
CA THR A 227 22.47 -21.89 19.42
C THR A 227 23.11 -21.10 18.29
N SER A 228 23.25 -21.72 17.09
CA SER A 228 23.77 -21.03 15.89
C SER A 228 22.88 -19.87 15.48
N LEU A 229 21.54 -20.05 15.49
CA LEU A 229 20.61 -18.99 15.11
C LEU A 229 20.59 -17.84 16.12
N ILE A 230 20.62 -18.15 17.44
CA ILE A 230 20.74 -17.14 18.49
C ILE A 230 21.98 -16.28 18.29
N HIS A 231 23.14 -16.92 18.01
CA HIS A 231 24.38 -16.20 17.72
C HIS A 231 24.23 -15.25 16.52
N ILE A 232 23.64 -15.72 15.42
CA ILE A 232 23.38 -14.89 14.23
C ILE A 232 22.42 -13.74 14.57
N CYS A 233 21.32 -14.01 15.30
CA CYS A 233 20.36 -12.98 15.69
C CYS A 233 21.01 -11.89 16.58
N ASN A 234 21.88 -12.28 17.52
CA ASN A 234 22.63 -11.33 18.33
C ASN A 234 23.56 -10.45 17.48
N LYS A 235 24.29 -11.02 16.51
CA LYS A 235 25.09 -10.24 15.57
C LYS A 235 24.23 -9.30 14.72
N LEU A 236 23.04 -9.73 14.29
CA LEU A 236 22.11 -8.92 13.51
C LEU A 236 21.52 -7.77 14.33
N ASN A 237 21.12 -8.01 15.59
CA ASN A 237 20.60 -6.97 16.49
C ASN A 237 21.65 -5.88 16.78
N ASN A 238 22.94 -6.24 16.78
CA ASN A 238 24.07 -5.33 16.95
C ASN A 238 24.61 -4.77 15.63
N LEU A 239 23.95 -5.04 14.50
CA LEU A 239 24.40 -4.62 13.19
C LEU A 239 24.35 -3.09 13.06
N LYS A 240 25.51 -2.47 12.81
CA LYS A 240 25.60 -1.01 12.64
C LYS A 240 24.91 -0.56 11.35
N LEU A 241 23.64 -0.13 11.47
CA LEU A 241 22.80 0.41 10.41
C LEU A 241 22.64 1.93 10.58
N ASN A 242 23.77 2.65 10.67
CA ASN A 242 23.84 4.05 11.11
C ASN A 242 23.94 5.08 9.97
N LEU A 243 23.83 4.67 8.70
CA LEU A 243 23.84 5.61 7.58
C LEU A 243 22.55 6.44 7.61
N LYS A 244 22.69 7.71 7.96
CA LYS A 244 21.58 8.66 8.03
C LYS A 244 21.22 9.19 6.65
N ALA A 245 19.91 9.35 6.37
CA ALA A 245 19.39 10.06 5.21
C ALA A 245 18.49 11.20 5.68
N LYS A 246 18.67 12.39 5.10
CA LYS A 246 17.81 13.54 5.39
C LYS A 246 16.34 13.16 5.14
N ASN A 247 15.45 13.54 6.04
CA ASN A 247 14.01 13.31 5.97
C ASN A 247 13.56 11.84 6.11
N PHE A 248 14.45 10.93 6.52
CA PHE A 248 14.09 9.55 6.79
C PHE A 248 14.32 9.19 8.25
N PRO A 249 13.44 8.36 8.84
CA PRO A 249 13.76 7.67 10.08
C PRO A 249 15.00 6.80 9.93
N GLN A 250 15.63 6.48 11.05
CA GLN A 250 16.77 5.57 11.07
C GLN A 250 16.38 4.21 10.50
N THR A 251 17.34 3.55 9.85
CA THR A 251 17.22 2.16 9.44
C THR A 251 17.20 1.27 10.66
N ASN A 252 16.24 0.36 10.73
CA ASN A 252 16.13 -0.61 11.82
C ASN A 252 15.93 -2.02 11.28
N LEU A 253 16.37 -3.00 12.08
CA LEU A 253 16.20 -4.43 11.85
C LEU A 253 15.43 -5.01 13.03
N GLU A 254 14.45 -5.87 12.74
CA GLU A 254 13.65 -6.57 13.74
C GLU A 254 13.61 -8.06 13.43
N VAL A 255 13.91 -8.89 14.40
CA VAL A 255 13.64 -10.33 14.36
C VAL A 255 12.19 -10.51 14.80
N THR A 256 11.34 -11.01 13.90
CA THR A 256 9.88 -11.07 14.13
C THR A 256 9.37 -12.45 14.50
N SER A 257 10.16 -13.49 14.28
CA SER A 257 9.83 -14.87 14.68
C SER A 257 11.10 -15.70 14.80
N ILE A 258 11.10 -16.61 15.75
CA ILE A 258 12.07 -17.73 15.86
C ILE A 258 11.26 -18.99 16.12
N ASP A 259 11.47 -20.02 15.31
CA ASP A 259 10.73 -21.28 15.39
C ASP A 259 11.62 -22.47 15.08
N THR A 260 11.44 -23.54 15.83
CA THR A 260 12.14 -24.82 15.63
C THR A 260 11.18 -25.94 15.25
N GLY A 261 9.89 -25.81 15.55
CA GLY A 261 8.90 -26.89 15.46
C GLY A 261 9.20 -28.06 16.41
N ASN A 262 10.09 -27.88 17.42
CA ASN A 262 10.52 -28.94 18.33
C ASN A 262 9.63 -28.99 19.57
N PRO A 263 8.79 -30.05 19.75
CA PRO A 263 7.89 -30.17 20.87
C PRO A 263 8.55 -30.80 22.13
N THR A 264 9.80 -31.27 22.03
CA THR A 264 10.46 -32.04 23.07
C THR A 264 11.65 -31.32 23.67
N SER A 265 11.79 -31.38 25.01
CA SER A 265 12.85 -30.68 25.76
C SER A 265 14.20 -31.42 25.78
N ASN A 266 14.22 -32.73 25.52
CA ASN A 266 15.40 -33.58 25.60
C ASN A 266 16.03 -33.88 24.23
N VAL A 267 15.57 -33.24 23.14
CA VAL A 267 16.07 -33.41 21.78
C VAL A 267 16.57 -32.07 21.24
N ILE A 268 17.79 -32.05 20.70
CA ILE A 268 18.32 -30.95 19.91
C ILE A 268 17.68 -31.05 18.52
N PRO A 269 16.99 -30.01 18.00
CA PRO A 269 16.30 -30.06 16.70
C PRO A 269 17.28 -30.12 15.53
N ASN A 270 16.77 -30.51 14.36
CA ASN A 270 17.58 -30.55 13.14
C ASN A 270 17.72 -29.16 12.45
N SER A 271 16.72 -28.30 12.64
CA SER A 271 16.75 -26.94 12.06
C SER A 271 16.09 -25.93 13.00
N CYS A 272 16.45 -24.66 12.79
CA CYS A 272 15.82 -23.53 13.44
C CYS A 272 15.71 -22.38 12.43
N LYS A 273 14.58 -21.68 12.44
CA LYS A 273 14.27 -20.62 11.47
C LYS A 273 13.89 -19.32 12.15
N ALA A 274 14.41 -18.21 11.64
CA ALA A 274 13.98 -16.87 12.03
C ALA A 274 13.37 -16.13 10.84
N LEU A 275 12.40 -15.25 11.12
CA LEU A 275 11.89 -14.24 10.19
C LEU A 275 12.40 -12.88 10.63
N ILE A 276 12.94 -12.11 9.67
CA ILE A 276 13.55 -10.81 9.94
C ILE A 276 13.04 -9.79 8.92
N ASN A 277 12.79 -8.57 9.39
CA ASN A 277 12.46 -7.44 8.55
C ASN A 277 13.41 -6.27 8.79
N ILE A 278 13.88 -5.63 7.71
CA ILE A 278 14.66 -4.39 7.76
C ILE A 278 13.86 -3.28 7.10
N ARG A 279 13.66 -2.17 7.83
CA ARG A 279 13.16 -0.90 7.27
C ARG A 279 14.33 0.03 7.05
N TYR A 280 14.61 0.41 5.80
CA TYR A 280 15.84 1.11 5.44
C TYR A 280 15.60 2.38 4.62
N ASN A 281 16.47 3.36 4.81
CA ASN A 281 16.43 4.64 4.11
C ASN A 281 17.19 4.58 2.78
N THR A 282 17.21 5.67 2.03
CA THR A 282 17.81 5.78 0.69
C THR A 282 19.35 5.66 0.63
N ARG A 283 20.04 5.60 1.79
CA ARG A 283 21.50 5.38 1.85
C ARG A 283 21.88 3.89 1.78
N TYR A 284 20.87 3.01 1.89
CA TYR A 284 21.03 1.56 1.75
C TYR A 284 20.36 1.07 0.48
N ASN A 285 20.85 -0.05 -0.01
CA ASN A 285 20.21 -0.87 -1.02
C ASN A 285 20.26 -2.33 -0.59
N GLU A 286 19.50 -3.18 -1.26
CA GLU A 286 19.42 -4.61 -0.97
C GLU A 286 20.81 -5.28 -0.96
N LYS A 287 21.64 -5.01 -1.98
CA LYS A 287 22.99 -5.61 -2.10
C LYS A 287 23.87 -5.30 -0.89
N LEU A 288 23.88 -4.03 -0.43
CA LEU A 288 24.65 -3.61 0.74
C LEU A 288 24.12 -4.26 2.02
N LEU A 289 22.78 -4.33 2.18
CA LEU A 289 22.17 -4.99 3.33
C LEU A 289 22.48 -6.47 3.36
N LEU A 290 22.34 -7.18 2.24
CA LEU A 290 22.67 -8.60 2.14
C LEU A 290 24.15 -8.88 2.44
N LYS A 291 25.07 -8.01 1.99
CA LYS A 291 26.50 -8.13 2.35
C LYS A 291 26.70 -8.07 3.86
N LYS A 292 26.05 -7.08 4.53
CA LYS A 292 26.13 -6.93 5.99
C LYS A 292 25.50 -8.11 6.75
N ILE A 293 24.33 -8.58 6.28
CA ILE A 293 23.63 -9.73 6.88
C ILE A 293 24.49 -11.00 6.78
N LYS A 294 25.04 -11.28 5.60
CA LYS A 294 25.86 -12.48 5.38
C LYS A 294 27.13 -12.49 6.23
N ALA A 295 27.68 -11.32 6.58
CA ALA A 295 28.79 -11.23 7.50
C ALA A 295 28.47 -11.71 8.93
N SER A 296 27.17 -11.77 9.31
CA SER A 296 26.75 -12.31 10.59
C SER A 296 26.72 -13.85 10.64
N PHE A 297 26.96 -14.52 9.51
CA PHE A 297 26.92 -15.98 9.41
C PHE A 297 28.25 -16.65 9.75
N SER A 298 29.30 -15.85 9.97
CA SER A 298 30.60 -16.40 10.38
C SER A 298 30.53 -17.03 11.79
N GLU A 299 31.41 -18.02 12.01
CA GLU A 299 31.64 -18.63 13.33
C GLU A 299 30.47 -19.47 13.88
N VAL A 300 29.58 -19.97 13.01
CA VAL A 300 28.57 -20.93 13.41
C VAL A 300 28.83 -22.30 12.79
N PRO A 301 28.67 -23.41 13.57
CA PRO A 301 28.96 -24.75 13.09
C PRO A 301 27.88 -25.33 12.16
N CYS A 302 26.71 -24.68 12.07
CA CYS A 302 25.58 -25.13 11.30
C CYS A 302 25.58 -24.51 9.88
N THR A 303 24.96 -25.21 8.92
CA THR A 303 24.68 -24.66 7.59
C THR A 303 23.65 -23.55 7.70
N VAL A 304 23.91 -22.39 7.07
CA VAL A 304 23.01 -21.23 7.09
C VAL A 304 22.40 -21.03 5.71
N LYS A 305 21.06 -21.02 5.64
CA LYS A 305 20.31 -20.67 4.44
C LYS A 305 19.60 -19.34 4.64
N LEU A 306 19.74 -18.43 3.67
CA LEU A 306 19.02 -17.15 3.62
C LEU A 306 18.06 -17.18 2.43
N LYS A 307 16.79 -16.87 2.68
CA LYS A 307 15.76 -16.72 1.64
C LYS A 307 15.11 -15.34 1.75
N ILE A 308 15.18 -14.56 0.67
CA ILE A 308 14.44 -13.29 0.56
C ILE A 308 12.97 -13.63 0.36
N ILE A 309 12.10 -13.02 1.18
CA ILE A 309 10.65 -13.15 1.12
C ILE A 309 10.07 -12.00 0.31
N SER A 310 10.50 -10.77 0.61
CA SER A 310 10.08 -9.58 -0.12
C SER A 310 11.13 -8.48 -0.05
N SER A 311 11.21 -7.69 -1.11
CA SER A 311 12.12 -6.55 -1.17
C SER A 311 11.45 -5.37 -1.87
N ASN A 312 11.39 -4.24 -1.18
CA ASN A 312 10.81 -3.00 -1.67
C ASN A 312 11.84 -1.88 -1.50
N LYS A 313 12.17 -1.18 -2.58
CA LYS A 313 13.14 -0.08 -2.56
C LYS A 313 12.55 1.15 -1.86
N PRO A 314 13.37 1.94 -1.15
CA PRO A 314 12.95 3.25 -0.64
C PRO A 314 12.79 4.23 -1.81
N PHE A 315 11.92 5.22 -1.62
CA PHE A 315 11.80 6.33 -2.56
C PHE A 315 11.61 7.66 -1.82
N TYR A 316 11.94 8.76 -2.49
CA TYR A 316 11.78 10.11 -1.99
C TYR A 316 11.41 11.06 -3.12
N THR A 317 10.31 11.79 -2.95
CA THR A 317 9.89 12.86 -3.85
C THR A 317 10.56 14.16 -3.42
N LYS A 318 11.40 14.70 -4.30
CA LYS A 318 12.04 15.99 -4.07
C LYS A 318 10.98 17.11 -4.05
N SER A 319 11.23 18.14 -3.24
CA SER A 319 10.38 19.32 -3.23
C SER A 319 10.38 20.01 -4.60
N ASP A 320 9.18 20.27 -5.12
CA ASP A 320 8.95 20.97 -6.37
C ASP A 320 7.75 21.92 -6.26
N LYS A 321 7.42 22.58 -7.36
CA LYS A 321 6.28 23.50 -7.44
C LYS A 321 4.95 22.79 -7.16
N CYS A 322 4.79 21.51 -7.56
CA CYS A 322 3.56 20.76 -7.34
C CYS A 322 3.36 20.46 -5.84
N LEU A 323 4.40 20.00 -5.15
CA LEU A 323 4.34 19.77 -3.70
C LEU A 323 4.01 21.05 -2.94
N SER A 324 4.67 22.19 -3.30
CA SER A 324 4.38 23.49 -2.70
C SER A 324 2.94 23.96 -2.92
N LEU A 325 2.36 23.67 -4.11
CA LEU A 325 0.96 23.96 -4.38
C LEU A 325 0.01 23.08 -3.55
N LEU A 326 0.36 21.80 -3.36
CA LEU A 326 -0.41 20.88 -2.52
C LEU A 326 -0.40 21.34 -1.06
N GLU A 327 0.77 21.71 -0.50
CA GLU A 327 0.88 22.26 0.87
C GLU A 327 0.01 23.50 1.04
N LYS A 328 0.09 24.47 0.10
CA LYS A 328 -0.73 25.70 0.11
C LYS A 328 -2.23 25.38 0.03
N SER A 329 -2.61 24.41 -0.79
CA SER A 329 -4.01 24.00 -0.94
C SER A 329 -4.57 23.38 0.32
N ILE A 330 -3.81 22.50 0.98
CA ILE A 330 -4.16 21.92 2.27
C ILE A 330 -4.27 23.02 3.32
N TYR A 331 -3.29 23.91 3.42
CA TYR A 331 -3.33 25.04 4.36
C TYR A 331 -4.55 25.94 4.15
N LYS A 332 -4.91 26.22 2.88
CA LYS A 332 -6.07 27.05 2.56
C LYS A 332 -7.38 26.46 3.13
N VAL A 333 -7.51 25.13 3.11
CA VAL A 333 -8.71 24.43 3.57
C VAL A 333 -8.67 24.20 5.08
N THR A 334 -7.56 23.68 5.59
CA THR A 334 -7.45 23.22 7.00
C THR A 334 -6.97 24.31 7.96
N LYS A 335 -6.41 25.42 7.43
CA LYS A 335 -5.70 26.47 8.18
C LYS A 335 -4.48 25.95 8.96
N LYS A 336 -4.03 24.73 8.67
CA LYS A 336 -2.86 24.09 9.28
C LYS A 336 -1.86 23.69 8.21
N LYS A 337 -0.57 23.89 8.48
CA LYS A 337 0.51 23.49 7.57
C LYS A 337 0.74 21.99 7.70
N PRO A 338 0.70 21.22 6.59
CA PRO A 338 0.99 19.80 6.65
C PRO A 338 2.46 19.51 6.95
N THR A 339 2.71 18.41 7.65
CA THR A 339 4.06 17.88 7.88
C THR A 339 4.47 17.00 6.73
N LEU A 340 5.68 17.22 6.16
CA LEU A 340 6.26 16.31 5.17
C LEU A 340 6.91 15.11 5.88
N SER A 341 6.57 13.89 5.45
CA SER A 341 6.98 12.68 6.17
C SER A 341 7.34 11.54 5.23
N THR A 342 8.25 10.66 5.69
CA THR A 342 8.62 9.41 5.03
C THR A 342 8.35 8.18 5.90
N THR A 343 7.62 8.37 7.02
CA THR A 343 7.23 7.29 7.94
C THR A 343 6.16 6.38 7.35
N GLY A 344 6.01 5.17 7.91
CA GLY A 344 4.99 4.18 7.52
C GLY A 344 5.55 3.04 6.67
N GLY A 345 4.65 2.14 6.26
CA GLY A 345 4.95 0.97 5.43
C GLY A 345 5.28 1.31 3.98
N PRO A 346 5.61 0.33 3.14
CA PRO A 346 5.73 0.51 1.70
C PRO A 346 4.44 1.05 1.11
N SER A 347 4.53 1.69 -0.06
CA SER A 347 3.37 2.18 -0.81
C SER A 347 3.58 1.89 -2.29
N TYR A 348 2.52 1.63 -3.02
CA TYR A 348 2.55 1.49 -4.48
C TYR A 348 2.96 2.77 -5.21
N ALA A 349 2.96 3.92 -4.53
CA ALA A 349 3.58 5.15 -5.04
C ALA A 349 5.03 4.97 -5.53
N ARG A 350 5.75 3.95 -5.02
CA ARG A 350 7.11 3.60 -5.47
C ARG A 350 7.20 3.17 -6.93
N PHE A 351 6.10 2.81 -7.55
CA PHE A 351 6.05 2.37 -8.95
C PHE A 351 5.77 3.52 -9.93
N ILE A 352 5.20 4.61 -9.44
CA ILE A 352 4.80 5.78 -10.20
C ILE A 352 5.91 6.82 -10.18
#